data_c6defb37150be9e22476211833119823
#
_entry.id   c6defb37150be9e22476211833119823
#
_cell.length_a   1.000
_cell.length_b   1.000
_cell.length_c   1.000
_cell.angle_alpha   90.00
_cell.angle_beta   90.00
_cell.angle_gamma   90.00
#
_symmetry.space_group_name_H-M   'P 1'
#
loop_
_entity.id
_entity.type
_entity.pdbx_description
1 polymer ?
#
loop_
_entity_poly.entity_id
_entity_poly.type
_entity_poly.pdbx_seq_one_letter_code
_entity_poly.pdbx_strand_id
1 'polypeptide(L)' 'MTKWRCTLCGYVFDPEEGDPDNDVEPGVVFEDLPEEWVCPDCGGGKEEFDEVGVDEDE' A
#
# COMPACT_ATOMS: atom_id res chain seq x y z
N MET A 1 5.34 -9.11 5.88
CA MET A 1 5.16 -7.68 6.12
C MET A 1 3.70 -7.32 6.12
N THR A 2 3.35 -6.28 6.85
CA THR A 2 1.96 -5.86 6.95
C THR A 2 1.48 -5.28 5.62
N LYS A 3 0.36 -5.76 5.15
CA LYS A 3 -0.25 -5.22 3.95
C LYS A 3 -1.27 -4.16 4.31
N TRP A 4 -1.54 -3.29 3.38
CA TRP A 4 -2.46 -2.18 3.56
C TRP A 4 -3.45 -2.18 2.41
N ARG A 5 -4.70 -1.91 2.72
CA ARG A 5 -5.76 -1.98 1.74
C ARG A 5 -6.46 -0.64 1.64
N CYS A 6 -6.64 -0.20 0.40
CA CYS A 6 -7.38 1.03 0.14
C CYS A 6 -8.86 0.79 0.38
N THR A 7 -9.47 1.64 1.20
CA THR A 7 -10.88 1.48 1.52
C THR A 7 -11.79 2.03 0.42
N LEU A 8 -11.21 2.75 -0.52
CA LEU A 8 -12.02 3.36 -1.59
C LEU A 8 -12.16 2.44 -2.79
N CYS A 9 -11.11 1.71 -3.14
CA CYS A 9 -11.16 0.88 -4.35
C CYS A 9 -10.76 -0.57 -4.10
N GLY A 10 -10.19 -0.87 -2.93
CA GLY A 10 -9.80 -2.23 -2.63
C GLY A 10 -8.40 -2.60 -3.05
N TYR A 11 -7.62 -1.63 -3.52
CA TYR A 11 -6.23 -1.89 -3.86
C TYR A 11 -5.46 -2.31 -2.62
N VAL A 12 -4.61 -3.33 -2.78
CA VAL A 12 -3.80 -3.82 -1.67
C VAL A 12 -2.34 -3.47 -1.94
N PHE A 13 -1.73 -2.74 -1.02
CA PHE A 13 -0.31 -2.44 -1.09
C PHE A 13 0.46 -3.53 -0.35
N ASP A 14 1.31 -4.22 -1.08
CA ASP A 14 2.13 -5.29 -0.53
C ASP A 14 3.57 -4.79 -0.45
N PRO A 15 4.10 -4.54 0.76
CA PRO A 15 5.46 -4.03 0.88
C PRO A 15 6.51 -4.94 0.27
N GLU A 16 6.23 -6.25 0.21
CA GLU A 16 7.20 -7.16 -0.37
C GLU A 16 7.32 -7.02 -1.88
N GLU A 17 6.24 -6.58 -2.51
CA GLU A 17 6.25 -6.38 -3.95
C GLU A 17 6.53 -4.93 -4.33
N GLY A 18 6.23 -4.02 -3.41
CA GLY A 18 6.40 -2.62 -3.70
C GLY A 18 5.34 -2.10 -4.66
N ASP A 19 5.61 -0.93 -5.20
CA ASP A 19 4.68 -0.29 -6.13
C ASP A 19 5.50 0.38 -7.23
N PRO A 20 5.94 -0.40 -8.22
CA PRO A 20 6.82 0.15 -9.25
C PRO A 20 6.16 1.26 -10.07
N ASP A 21 4.85 1.28 -10.13
CA ASP A 21 4.16 2.34 -10.85
C ASP A 21 4.35 3.70 -10.18
N ASN A 22 4.65 3.68 -8.87
CA ASN A 22 4.88 4.90 -8.10
C ASN A 22 6.31 4.96 -7.56
N ASP A 23 7.21 4.19 -8.17
CA ASP A 23 8.63 4.20 -7.79
C ASP A 23 8.86 3.72 -6.36
N VAL A 24 8.04 2.81 -5.89
CA VAL A 24 8.22 2.22 -4.58
C VAL A 24 8.90 0.87 -4.74
N GLU A 25 10.09 0.75 -4.18
CA GLU A 25 10.86 -0.47 -4.31
C GLU A 25 10.32 -1.57 -3.41
N PRO A 26 10.51 -2.83 -3.78
CA PRO A 26 10.18 -3.93 -2.87
C PRO A 26 10.95 -3.80 -1.58
N GLY A 27 10.26 -4.05 -0.48
CA GLY A 27 10.89 -3.94 0.84
C GLY A 27 10.60 -2.64 1.55
N VAL A 28 9.98 -1.68 0.87
CA VAL A 28 9.61 -0.42 1.50
C VAL A 28 8.28 -0.61 2.21
N VAL A 29 8.27 -0.33 3.52
CA VAL A 29 7.03 -0.47 4.27
C VAL A 29 6.13 0.73 4.03
N PHE A 30 4.83 0.53 4.30
CA PHE A 30 3.85 1.56 4.03
C PHE A 30 4.16 2.86 4.77
N GLU A 31 4.67 2.75 5.98
CA GLU A 31 4.97 3.92 6.80
C GLU A 31 6.13 4.73 6.25
N ASP A 32 6.97 4.10 5.43
CA ASP A 32 8.10 4.81 4.81
C ASP A 32 7.68 5.53 3.54
N LEU A 33 6.47 5.32 3.08
CA LEU A 33 6.00 6.02 1.90
C LEU A 33 5.84 7.51 2.19
N PRO A 34 6.12 8.38 1.20
CA PRO A 34 5.90 9.80 1.40
C PRO A 34 4.42 10.08 1.61
N GLU A 35 4.13 11.17 2.31
CA GLU A 35 2.75 11.52 2.58
C GLU A 35 1.98 11.84 1.30
N GLU A 36 2.69 12.22 0.27
CA GLU A 36 2.06 12.53 -1.01
C GLU A 36 1.77 11.29 -1.83
N TRP A 37 2.23 10.11 -1.38
CA TRP A 37 1.94 8.88 -2.09
C TRP A 37 0.43 8.63 -2.04
N VAL A 38 -0.11 8.22 -3.18
CA VAL A 38 -1.54 7.95 -3.27
C VAL A 38 -1.74 6.60 -3.92
N CYS A 39 -2.96 6.09 -3.76
CA CYS A 39 -3.33 4.81 -4.37
C CYS A 39 -3.18 4.91 -5.88
N PRO A 40 -2.44 3.98 -6.50
CA PRO A 40 -2.26 4.03 -7.95
C PRO A 40 -3.53 3.70 -8.71
N ASP A 41 -4.52 3.16 -8.02
CA ASP A 41 -5.75 2.73 -8.67
C ASP A 41 -6.83 3.81 -8.65
N CYS A 42 -7.04 4.44 -7.49
CA CYS A 42 -8.12 5.42 -7.36
C CYS A 42 -7.62 6.80 -6.92
N GLY A 43 -6.36 6.91 -6.56
CA GLY A 43 -5.80 8.20 -6.15
C GLY A 43 -6.07 8.57 -4.71
N GLY A 44 -6.61 7.64 -3.91
CA GLY A 44 -6.86 7.93 -2.51
C GLY A 44 -5.57 8.07 -1.72
N GLY A 45 -5.57 8.94 -0.72
CA GLY A 45 -4.39 9.17 0.07
C GLY A 45 -4.12 8.04 1.05
N LYS A 46 -2.97 8.13 1.71
CA LYS A 46 -2.59 7.10 2.67
C LYS A 46 -3.62 6.96 3.79
N GLU A 47 -4.29 8.03 4.11
CA GLU A 47 -5.28 8.00 5.19
C GLU A 47 -6.48 7.14 4.85
N GLU A 48 -6.65 6.81 3.57
CA GLU A 48 -7.74 5.94 3.15
C GLU A 48 -7.37 4.46 3.23
N PHE A 49 -6.17 4.15 3.66
CA PHE A 49 -5.71 2.77 3.73
C PHE A 49 -5.87 2.22 5.14
N ASP A 50 -6.32 0.98 5.23
CA ASP A 50 -6.40 0.26 6.49
C ASP A 50 -5.37 -0.84 6.51
N GLU A 51 -4.79 -1.04 7.68
CA GLU A 51 -3.84 -2.13 7.88
C GLU A 51 -4.61 -3.45 7.88
N VAL A 52 -4.20 -4.37 7.01
CA VAL A 52 -4.88 -5.66 6.94
C VAL A 52 -4.02 -6.78 7.51
N GLY A 53 -2.92 -6.43 8.17
CA GLY A 53 -2.10 -7.41 8.83
C GLY A 53 -1.19 -8.14 7.88
N VAL A 54 -0.54 -9.18 8.42
CA VAL A 54 0.35 -9.96 7.57
C VAL A 54 -0.49 -10.84 6.66
N ASP A 55 0.08 -11.12 5.49
CA ASP A 55 -0.55 -11.97 4.51
C ASP A 55 -0.45 -13.41 4.94
N GLU A 56 -1.53 -14.07 4.89
CA GLU A 56 -1.54 -15.50 5.05
C GLU A 56 -2.50 -16.12 4.08
N ASP A 57 -2.69 -15.87 4.00
CA ASP A 57 -3.53 -16.21 3.42
C ASP A 57 -3.78 -16.55 2.91
N GLU A 58 -3.75 -16.56 2.93
CA GLU A 58 -4.16 -16.74 2.52
C GLU A 58 -4.18 -17.05 2.27
#